data_92ab6e9ccfe0b309c88ec3c8f635cca3
#
_entry.id   92ab6e9ccfe0b309c88ec3c8f635cca3
#
_cell.length_a   1.000
_cell.length_b   1.000
_cell.length_c   1.000
_cell.angle_alpha   90.00
_cell.angle_beta   90.00
_cell.angle_gamma   90.00
#
_symmetry.space_group_name_H-M   'P 1'
#
loop_
_entity.id
_entity.type
_entity.pdbx_description
1 polymer ?
#
loop_
_entity_poly.entity_id
_entity_poly.type
_entity_poly.pdbx_seq_one_letter_code
_entity_poly.pdbx_strand_id
1 'polypeptide(L)'
;GLVGSEMCIRDRYASGIILDHYEGEISTVQSKLEYVLGKMRTRRDHKLMFFNDLVQINGDVDLDLMKVIHQSVLNQCDGFYVEYQPVVHAQTGEIVGAEALVRWKKEPYGIVPPGMFIDWLESNPCMYDLGNFVLKQALTDAVEFRKSNPDFFINVNMSAKQLERKTFCGVVMALLKETGFPAGQLCLELTERCRSMPVSVMEEKLLYLKQHGVRLAMDDYGTGSASSSVLLQTPMDEIKIDMSFIRGITDNQTKQALVRSMVDFANKADLKSCLEGVEDEKLQNYLRSFGATWFQGYYYSKPVQAAAMQKLLNMEN
;
A
#
# COMPACT_ATOMS: atom_id res chain seq x y z
N GLY A 1 24.37 -33.23 -16.03
CA GLY A 1 24.43 -32.98 -14.61
C GLY A 1 24.55 -31.52 -14.33
N LEU A 2 23.48 -30.93 -13.83
CA LEU A 2 23.51 -29.58 -13.24
C LEU A 2 23.78 -29.76 -11.75
N VAL A 3 25.04 -29.58 -11.34
CA VAL A 3 25.38 -29.37 -9.93
C VAL A 3 25.50 -27.87 -9.76
N GLY A 4 24.39 -27.26 -9.44
CA GLY A 4 24.35 -25.89 -8.91
C GLY A 4 24.21 -25.97 -7.39
N SER A 5 24.93 -25.17 -6.65
CA SER A 5 24.96 -25.17 -5.21
C SER A 5 23.54 -25.09 -4.63
N GLU A 6 23.21 -25.99 -3.72
CA GLU A 6 21.90 -26.07 -3.05
C GLU A 6 21.46 -24.78 -2.35
N MET A 7 22.35 -23.83 -2.16
CA MET A 7 22.06 -22.53 -1.52
C MET A 7 21.33 -21.54 -2.43
N CYS A 8 21.37 -21.68 -3.76
CA CYS A 8 20.67 -20.77 -4.69
C CYS A 8 19.24 -21.21 -5.04
N ILE A 9 18.81 -22.40 -4.64
CA ILE A 9 17.49 -22.96 -4.99
C ILE A 9 16.42 -22.64 -3.94
N ARG A 10 16.80 -22.26 -2.74
CA ARG A 10 15.85 -22.02 -1.64
C ARG A 10 14.94 -20.77 -1.79
N ASP A 11 15.37 -19.79 -2.57
CA ASP A 11 14.66 -18.50 -2.65
C ASP A 11 14.11 -18.17 -4.05
N ARG A 12 14.15 -19.14 -4.99
CA ARG A 12 13.62 -18.92 -6.35
C ARG A 12 12.62 -19.99 -6.70
N TYR A 13 11.38 -19.57 -6.92
CA TYR A 13 10.30 -20.43 -7.35
C TYR A 13 10.28 -20.51 -8.87
N ALA A 14 10.19 -21.71 -9.42
CA ALA A 14 9.85 -21.94 -10.80
C ALA A 14 8.34 -22.19 -10.88
N SER A 15 7.62 -21.36 -11.57
CA SER A 15 6.21 -21.56 -11.89
C SER A 15 6.11 -22.05 -13.31
N GLY A 16 5.34 -23.10 -13.52
CA GLY A 16 4.98 -23.58 -14.85
C GLY A 16 3.48 -23.52 -15.02
N ILE A 17 3.00 -22.99 -16.14
CA ILE A 17 1.63 -23.21 -16.61
C ILE A 17 1.70 -24.30 -17.65
N ILE A 18 0.97 -25.37 -17.41
CA ILE A 18 0.73 -26.39 -18.45
C ILE A 18 -0.59 -26.00 -19.09
N LEU A 19 -0.52 -25.55 -20.33
CA LEU A 19 -1.68 -25.33 -21.17
C LEU A 19 -1.84 -26.54 -22.06
N ASP A 20 -2.86 -27.33 -21.80
CA ASP A 20 -3.24 -28.42 -22.70
C ASP A 20 -4.07 -27.82 -23.81
N HIS A 21 -3.58 -27.90 -25.04
CA HIS A 21 -4.23 -27.40 -26.27
C HIS A 21 -4.73 -25.95 -26.21
N TYR A 22 -3.80 -24.99 -26.15
CA TYR A 22 -4.14 -23.58 -26.19
C TYR A 22 -4.21 -23.04 -27.63
N GLU A 23 -5.39 -22.66 -28.10
CA GLU A 23 -5.65 -22.03 -29.39
C GLU A 23 -5.79 -20.50 -29.29
N GLY A 24 -5.06 -19.81 -28.43
CA GLY A 24 -5.18 -18.38 -28.23
C GLY A 24 -3.94 -17.58 -28.58
N GLU A 25 -4.03 -16.25 -28.44
CA GLU A 25 -2.91 -15.35 -28.66
C GLU A 25 -1.85 -15.51 -27.56
N ILE A 26 -0.56 -15.37 -27.93
CA ILE A 26 0.58 -15.43 -26.99
C ILE A 26 0.45 -14.42 -25.84
N SER A 27 -0.13 -13.24 -26.12
CA SER A 27 -0.43 -12.20 -25.12
C SER A 27 -1.32 -12.70 -23.98
N THR A 28 -2.25 -13.58 -24.25
CA THR A 28 -3.14 -14.19 -23.25
C THR A 28 -2.40 -15.20 -22.39
N VAL A 29 -1.50 -15.99 -22.97
CA VAL A 29 -0.63 -16.92 -22.22
C VAL A 29 0.26 -16.14 -21.28
N GLN A 30 0.87 -15.05 -21.75
CA GLN A 30 1.72 -14.18 -20.94
C GLN A 30 0.95 -13.59 -19.76
N SER A 31 -0.25 -13.05 -19.97
CA SER A 31 -1.11 -12.50 -18.93
C SER A 31 -1.48 -13.54 -17.86
N LYS A 32 -1.80 -14.78 -18.28
CA LYS A 32 -2.06 -15.90 -17.36
C LYS A 32 -0.83 -16.25 -16.52
N LEU A 33 0.34 -16.27 -17.15
CA LEU A 33 1.62 -16.56 -16.50
C LEU A 33 1.96 -15.49 -15.46
N GLU A 34 1.84 -14.22 -15.80
CA GLU A 34 2.07 -13.08 -14.93
C GLU A 34 1.12 -13.11 -13.72
N TYR A 35 -0.16 -13.44 -13.92
CA TYR A 35 -1.13 -13.60 -12.85
C TYR A 35 -0.73 -14.71 -11.86
N VAL A 36 -0.38 -15.91 -12.36
CA VAL A 36 0.05 -17.05 -11.53
C VAL A 36 1.32 -16.69 -10.77
N LEU A 37 2.30 -16.06 -11.42
CA LEU A 37 3.55 -15.63 -10.80
C LEU A 37 3.31 -14.59 -9.69
N GLY A 38 2.41 -13.65 -9.91
CA GLY A 38 2.01 -12.67 -8.89
C GLY A 38 1.43 -13.37 -7.64
N LYS A 39 0.51 -14.31 -7.84
CA LYS A 39 -0.10 -15.06 -6.71
C LYS A 39 0.89 -15.99 -6.00
N MET A 40 1.86 -16.57 -6.71
CA MET A 40 2.90 -17.41 -6.09
C MET A 40 3.86 -16.62 -5.22
N ARG A 41 4.15 -15.37 -5.56
CA ARG A 41 5.02 -14.49 -4.76
C ARG A 41 4.42 -14.19 -3.38
N THR A 42 3.10 -14.21 -3.25
CA THR A 42 2.40 -13.95 -2.00
C THR A 42 2.20 -15.22 -1.14
N ARG A 43 2.42 -16.40 -1.70
CA ARG A 43 2.28 -17.68 -0.99
C ARG A 43 3.62 -18.25 -0.59
N ARG A 44 3.68 -18.84 0.62
CA ARG A 44 4.89 -19.47 1.17
C ARG A 44 5.02 -20.96 0.89
N ASP A 45 3.96 -21.58 0.36
CA ASP A 45 3.94 -22.99 0.02
C ASP A 45 4.49 -23.15 -1.42
N HIS A 46 5.64 -23.77 -1.53
CA HIS A 46 6.39 -24.06 -2.76
C HIS A 46 5.68 -25.06 -3.69
N LYS A 47 4.39 -24.86 -3.98
CA LYS A 47 3.60 -25.78 -4.80
C LYS A 47 3.47 -25.26 -6.22
N LEU A 48 3.46 -26.20 -7.16
CA LEU A 48 3.06 -25.94 -8.54
C LEU A 48 1.64 -25.36 -8.55
N MET A 49 1.41 -24.28 -9.26
CA MET A 49 0.10 -23.65 -9.37
C MET A 49 -0.32 -23.64 -10.83
N PHE A 50 -1.55 -24.07 -11.10
CA PHE A 50 -2.17 -23.98 -12.41
C PHE A 50 -3.11 -22.78 -12.42
N PHE A 51 -3.18 -22.10 -13.56
CA PHE A 51 -4.10 -20.96 -13.73
C PHE A 51 -5.56 -21.38 -13.48
N ASN A 52 -5.97 -22.52 -13.99
CA ASN A 52 -7.33 -23.03 -13.82
C ASN A 52 -7.70 -23.28 -12.35
N ASP A 53 -6.75 -23.72 -11.53
CA ASP A 53 -6.98 -23.93 -10.08
C ASP A 53 -7.19 -22.59 -9.38
N LEU A 54 -6.47 -21.53 -9.78
CA LEU A 54 -6.61 -20.19 -9.23
C LEU A 54 -7.97 -19.57 -9.60
N VAL A 55 -8.43 -19.78 -10.81
CA VAL A 55 -9.74 -19.32 -11.28
C VAL A 55 -10.86 -19.97 -10.46
N GLN A 56 -10.77 -21.27 -10.19
CA GLN A 56 -11.77 -21.97 -9.36
C GLN A 56 -11.79 -21.48 -7.91
N ILE A 57 -10.64 -21.06 -7.35
CA ILE A 57 -10.52 -20.60 -5.96
C ILE A 57 -10.98 -19.15 -5.80
N ASN A 58 -10.71 -18.27 -6.78
CA ASN A 58 -10.89 -16.82 -6.67
C ASN A 58 -12.05 -16.26 -7.53
N GLY A 59 -12.83 -17.11 -8.22
CA GLY A 59 -13.80 -16.72 -9.22
C GLY A 59 -13.13 -16.42 -10.58
N ASP A 60 -13.94 -16.21 -11.62
CA ASP A 60 -13.45 -15.89 -12.95
C ASP A 60 -12.58 -14.62 -12.91
N VAL A 61 -11.28 -14.78 -13.14
CA VAL A 61 -10.39 -13.65 -13.37
C VAL A 61 -10.66 -13.17 -14.79
N ASP A 62 -11.28 -12.02 -14.90
CA ASP A 62 -11.48 -11.37 -16.19
C ASP A 62 -10.13 -10.87 -16.73
N LEU A 63 -9.48 -11.71 -17.54
CA LEU A 63 -8.21 -11.39 -18.18
C LEU A 63 -8.33 -10.21 -19.14
N ASP A 64 -9.52 -10.02 -19.72
CA ASP A 64 -9.75 -8.88 -20.60
C ASP A 64 -9.84 -7.59 -19.79
N LEU A 65 -10.44 -7.63 -18.60
CA LEU A 65 -10.37 -6.54 -17.65
C LEU A 65 -8.91 -6.20 -17.27
N MET A 66 -8.08 -7.22 -16.97
CA MET A 66 -6.66 -6.98 -16.62
C MET A 66 -5.88 -6.37 -17.79
N LYS A 67 -6.13 -6.80 -19.04
CA LYS A 67 -5.55 -6.18 -20.24
C LYS A 67 -5.99 -4.71 -20.37
N VAL A 68 -7.28 -4.43 -20.17
CA VAL A 68 -7.81 -3.06 -20.26
C VAL A 68 -7.19 -2.17 -19.17
N ILE A 69 -7.05 -2.66 -17.95
CA ILE A 69 -6.39 -1.94 -16.85
C ILE A 69 -4.92 -1.66 -17.18
N HIS A 70 -4.19 -2.66 -17.69
CA HIS A 70 -2.80 -2.49 -18.13
C HIS A 70 -2.67 -1.42 -19.23
N GLN A 71 -3.52 -1.50 -20.25
CA GLN A 71 -3.55 -0.49 -21.32
C GLN A 71 -3.92 0.89 -20.80
N SER A 72 -4.80 0.98 -19.79
CA SER A 72 -5.13 2.23 -19.11
C SER A 72 -3.90 2.86 -18.45
N VAL A 73 -3.06 2.07 -17.78
CA VAL A 73 -1.80 2.59 -17.22
C VAL A 73 -0.88 3.11 -18.32
N LEU A 74 -0.68 2.35 -19.40
CA LEU A 74 0.16 2.75 -20.54
C LEU A 74 -0.39 3.98 -21.27
N ASN A 75 -1.70 4.18 -21.25
CA ASN A 75 -2.38 5.36 -21.78
C ASN A 75 -2.54 6.46 -20.73
N GLN A 76 -1.44 6.89 -20.13
CA GLN A 76 -1.38 7.99 -19.16
C GLN A 76 -2.31 7.81 -17.94
N CYS A 77 -2.49 6.56 -17.48
CA CYS A 77 -3.37 6.19 -16.38
C CYS A 77 -4.84 6.55 -16.60
N ASP A 78 -5.33 6.44 -17.85
CA ASP A 78 -6.72 6.71 -18.22
C ASP A 78 -7.70 5.86 -17.38
N GLY A 79 -8.69 6.51 -16.76
CA GLY A 79 -9.64 5.90 -15.83
C GLY A 79 -9.15 5.73 -14.40
N PHE A 80 -7.86 5.96 -14.12
CA PHE A 80 -7.36 6.00 -12.75
C PHE A 80 -7.60 7.36 -12.10
N TYR A 81 -7.90 7.33 -10.81
CA TYR A 81 -8.05 8.51 -9.95
C TYR A 81 -7.69 8.18 -8.51
N VAL A 82 -7.63 9.17 -7.65
CA VAL A 82 -7.27 9.02 -6.24
C VAL A 82 -8.45 9.40 -5.36
N GLU A 83 -8.73 8.59 -4.36
CA GLU A 83 -9.58 8.91 -3.22
C GLU A 83 -8.71 9.06 -1.98
N TYR A 84 -9.22 9.77 -1.01
CA TYR A 84 -8.52 10.13 0.22
C TYR A 84 -9.32 9.62 1.42
N GLN A 85 -8.66 8.87 2.30
CA GLN A 85 -9.26 8.47 3.56
C GLN A 85 -8.63 9.28 4.69
N PRO A 86 -9.43 10.02 5.49
CA PRO A 86 -8.91 10.83 6.57
C PRO A 86 -8.15 10.00 7.61
N VAL A 87 -7.03 10.57 8.08
CA VAL A 87 -6.31 10.15 9.28
C VAL A 87 -6.57 11.20 10.34
N VAL A 88 -7.02 10.78 11.53
CA VAL A 88 -7.40 11.68 12.61
C VAL A 88 -6.48 11.52 13.82
N HIS A 89 -6.28 12.59 14.57
CA HIS A 89 -5.60 12.54 15.84
C HIS A 89 -6.41 11.76 16.86
N ALA A 90 -5.83 10.73 17.48
CA ALA A 90 -6.55 9.76 18.30
C ALA A 90 -7.28 10.39 19.51
N GLN A 91 -6.73 11.46 20.09
CA GLN A 91 -7.31 12.12 21.28
C GLN A 91 -8.30 13.23 20.94
N THR A 92 -8.02 14.08 19.92
CA THR A 92 -8.87 15.22 19.57
C THR A 92 -9.94 14.84 18.55
N GLY A 93 -9.68 13.86 17.69
CA GLY A 93 -10.57 13.48 16.57
C GLY A 93 -10.41 14.39 15.34
N GLU A 94 -9.52 15.39 15.39
CA GLU A 94 -9.25 16.31 14.27
C GLU A 94 -8.56 15.60 13.12
N ILE A 95 -8.92 15.94 11.88
CA ILE A 95 -8.27 15.44 10.67
C ILE A 95 -6.88 16.07 10.55
N VAL A 96 -5.85 15.25 10.65
CA VAL A 96 -4.44 15.67 10.57
C VAL A 96 -3.77 15.32 9.25
N GLY A 97 -4.36 14.40 8.50
CA GLY A 97 -3.85 13.94 7.22
C GLY A 97 -4.83 13.04 6.49
N ALA A 98 -4.38 12.44 5.41
CA ALA A 98 -5.14 11.41 4.71
C ALA A 98 -4.22 10.40 4.03
N GLU A 99 -4.73 9.21 3.78
CA GLU A 99 -4.12 8.23 2.89
C GLU A 99 -4.69 8.36 1.48
N ALA A 100 -3.80 8.40 0.49
CA ALA A 100 -4.13 8.45 -0.92
C ALA A 100 -4.32 7.04 -1.49
N LEU A 101 -5.51 6.74 -1.94
CA LEU A 101 -5.93 5.40 -2.34
C LEU A 101 -6.32 5.41 -3.82
N VAL A 102 -5.59 4.66 -4.63
CA VAL A 102 -5.86 4.52 -6.06
C VAL A 102 -7.22 3.88 -6.32
N ARG A 103 -7.92 4.38 -7.34
CA ARG A 103 -9.18 3.84 -7.86
C ARG A 103 -9.09 3.76 -9.37
N TRP A 104 -9.89 2.85 -9.94
CA TRP A 104 -10.02 2.76 -11.38
C TRP A 104 -11.49 2.64 -11.76
N LYS A 105 -11.90 3.43 -12.77
CA LYS A 105 -13.26 3.43 -13.29
C LYS A 105 -13.22 3.60 -14.79
N LYS A 106 -13.84 2.68 -15.53
CA LYS A 106 -13.97 2.74 -16.99
C LYS A 106 -15.18 1.93 -17.48
N GLU A 107 -15.91 2.48 -18.44
CA GLU A 107 -16.99 1.71 -19.10
C GLU A 107 -16.39 0.59 -19.97
N PRO A 108 -17.03 -0.59 -20.06
CA PRO A 108 -18.29 -0.97 -19.40
C PRO A 108 -18.13 -1.52 -17.98
N TYR A 109 -16.93 -1.54 -17.40
CA TYR A 109 -16.62 -2.23 -16.14
C TYR A 109 -17.07 -1.46 -14.89
N GLY A 110 -17.35 -0.16 -15.01
CA GLY A 110 -17.66 0.67 -13.86
C GLY A 110 -16.46 0.86 -12.93
N ILE A 111 -16.72 0.92 -11.62
CA ILE A 111 -15.68 1.05 -10.58
C ILE A 111 -15.16 -0.35 -10.23
N VAL A 112 -13.85 -0.57 -10.41
CA VAL A 112 -13.17 -1.81 -10.04
C VAL A 112 -12.36 -1.61 -8.77
N PRO A 113 -12.58 -2.42 -7.73
CA PRO A 113 -11.84 -2.32 -6.47
C PRO A 113 -10.33 -2.58 -6.65
N PRO A 114 -9.44 -1.84 -5.96
CA PRO A 114 -7.98 -2.01 -6.06
C PRO A 114 -7.51 -3.45 -5.81
N GLY A 115 -8.11 -4.15 -4.85
CA GLY A 115 -7.77 -5.54 -4.53
C GLY A 115 -7.93 -6.53 -5.70
N MET A 116 -8.68 -6.16 -6.75
CA MET A 116 -8.81 -6.99 -7.95
C MET A 116 -7.62 -6.85 -8.91
N PHE A 117 -6.91 -5.71 -8.91
CA PHE A 117 -5.88 -5.45 -9.92
C PHE A 117 -4.50 -5.10 -9.36
N ILE A 118 -4.38 -4.57 -8.14
CA ILE A 118 -3.09 -4.12 -7.58
C ILE A 118 -2.11 -5.28 -7.48
N ASP A 119 -2.52 -6.42 -6.91
CA ASP A 119 -1.64 -7.60 -6.77
C ASP A 119 -1.05 -8.06 -8.11
N TRP A 120 -1.83 -7.94 -9.17
CA TRP A 120 -1.40 -8.29 -10.51
C TRP A 120 -0.46 -7.22 -11.10
N LEU A 121 -0.81 -5.93 -10.94
CA LEU A 121 0.01 -4.82 -11.42
C LEU A 121 1.36 -4.74 -10.69
N GLU A 122 1.44 -5.11 -9.42
CA GLU A 122 2.70 -5.14 -8.66
C GLU A 122 3.76 -6.07 -9.26
N SER A 123 3.35 -7.09 -10.00
CA SER A 123 4.29 -7.93 -10.76
C SER A 123 4.69 -7.33 -12.10
N ASN A 124 4.00 -6.29 -12.56
CA ASN A 124 4.18 -5.67 -13.87
C ASN A 124 5.04 -4.39 -13.78
N PRO A 125 5.98 -4.15 -14.72
CA PRO A 125 6.78 -2.92 -14.75
C PRO A 125 5.96 -1.62 -14.81
N CYS A 126 4.74 -1.62 -15.37
CA CYS A 126 3.88 -0.46 -15.47
C CYS A 126 3.37 0.05 -14.10
N MET A 127 3.50 -0.75 -13.03
CA MET A 127 3.22 -0.30 -11.66
C MET A 127 4.06 0.91 -11.27
N TYR A 128 5.25 1.07 -11.87
CA TYR A 128 6.07 2.26 -11.69
C TYR A 128 5.35 3.54 -12.16
N ASP A 129 4.74 3.49 -13.33
CA ASP A 129 4.05 4.64 -13.93
C ASP A 129 2.76 4.96 -13.15
N LEU A 130 2.00 3.93 -12.77
CA LEU A 130 0.81 4.10 -11.93
C LEU A 130 1.17 4.70 -10.56
N GLY A 131 2.20 4.19 -9.89
CA GLY A 131 2.61 4.71 -8.58
C GLY A 131 3.08 6.16 -8.66
N ASN A 132 3.78 6.56 -9.72
CA ASN A 132 4.18 7.96 -9.94
C ASN A 132 2.98 8.87 -10.25
N PHE A 133 1.98 8.36 -10.99
CA PHE A 133 0.72 9.07 -11.22
C PHE A 133 0.00 9.34 -9.89
N VAL A 134 -0.15 8.30 -9.05
CA VAL A 134 -0.80 8.43 -7.73
C VAL A 134 -0.07 9.44 -6.86
N LEU A 135 1.26 9.35 -6.78
CA LEU A 135 2.09 10.26 -6.00
C LEU A 135 1.92 11.71 -6.46
N LYS A 136 1.98 11.95 -7.78
CA LYS A 136 1.80 13.30 -8.34
C LYS A 136 0.42 13.86 -8.02
N GLN A 137 -0.63 13.08 -8.22
CA GLN A 137 -2.01 13.49 -7.94
C GLN A 137 -2.21 13.77 -6.45
N ALA A 138 -1.73 12.88 -5.57
CA ALA A 138 -1.82 13.03 -4.12
C ALA A 138 -1.15 14.31 -3.63
N LEU A 139 0.07 14.61 -4.12
CA LEU A 139 0.78 15.83 -3.75
C LEU A 139 0.06 17.09 -4.26
N THR A 140 -0.48 17.05 -5.48
CA THR A 140 -1.22 18.17 -6.08
C THR A 140 -2.48 18.50 -5.25
N ASP A 141 -3.27 17.48 -4.91
CA ASP A 141 -4.49 17.68 -4.12
C ASP A 141 -4.17 18.07 -2.67
N ALA A 142 -3.10 17.51 -2.08
CA ALA A 142 -2.69 17.82 -0.72
C ALA A 142 -2.23 19.28 -0.55
N VAL A 143 -1.71 19.93 -1.59
CA VAL A 143 -1.44 21.38 -1.57
C VAL A 143 -2.72 22.18 -1.32
N GLU A 144 -3.84 21.77 -1.91
CA GLU A 144 -5.14 22.41 -1.66
C GLU A 144 -5.66 22.11 -0.24
N PHE A 145 -5.51 20.87 0.25
CA PHE A 145 -5.92 20.49 1.62
C PHE A 145 -5.19 21.31 2.68
N ARG A 146 -3.92 21.64 2.46
CA ARG A 146 -3.12 22.48 3.35
C ARG A 146 -3.60 23.91 3.49
N LYS A 147 -4.46 24.39 2.61
CA LYS A 147 -5.09 25.72 2.78
C LYS A 147 -6.03 25.75 4.00
N SER A 148 -6.65 24.62 4.33
CA SER A 148 -7.52 24.46 5.53
C SER A 148 -6.74 24.00 6.75
N ASN A 149 -5.73 23.14 6.59
CA ASN A 149 -4.85 22.67 7.66
C ASN A 149 -3.39 22.75 7.18
N PRO A 150 -2.61 23.78 7.58
CA PRO A 150 -1.22 23.96 7.14
C PRO A 150 -0.28 22.80 7.49
N ASP A 151 -0.61 22.02 8.53
CA ASP A 151 0.17 20.87 8.99
C ASP A 151 -0.32 19.54 8.40
N PHE A 152 -1.28 19.58 7.47
CA PHE A 152 -1.85 18.41 6.83
C PHE A 152 -0.79 17.57 6.14
N PHE A 153 -0.75 16.28 6.45
CA PHE A 153 0.15 15.32 5.81
C PHE A 153 -0.60 14.37 4.85
N ILE A 154 0.12 13.82 3.90
CA ILE A 154 -0.41 12.83 2.97
C ILE A 154 0.40 11.55 3.01
N ASN A 155 -0.28 10.43 3.17
CA ASN A 155 0.28 9.09 3.09
C ASN A 155 0.05 8.53 1.69
N VAL A 156 1.10 7.97 1.09
CA VAL A 156 1.05 7.40 -0.26
C VAL A 156 1.73 6.04 -0.27
N ASN A 157 1.01 5.03 -0.72
CA ASN A 157 1.51 3.67 -0.87
C ASN A 157 2.62 3.61 -1.92
N MET A 158 3.74 2.97 -1.58
CA MET A 158 4.90 2.81 -2.43
C MET A 158 5.07 1.35 -2.85
N SER A 159 5.17 1.11 -4.15
CA SER A 159 5.37 -0.24 -4.66
C SER A 159 6.85 -0.64 -4.70
N ALA A 160 7.10 -1.96 -4.60
CA ALA A 160 8.44 -2.52 -4.81
C ALA A 160 9.01 -2.14 -6.19
N LYS A 161 8.15 -2.05 -7.22
CA LYS A 161 8.56 -1.67 -8.58
C LYS A 161 9.06 -0.22 -8.68
N GLN A 162 8.52 0.67 -7.87
CA GLN A 162 9.04 2.03 -7.76
C GLN A 162 10.41 2.03 -7.08
N LEU A 163 10.55 1.33 -5.95
CA LEU A 163 11.82 1.20 -5.25
C LEU A 163 12.93 0.53 -6.08
N GLU A 164 12.61 -0.42 -6.95
CA GLU A 164 13.59 -1.06 -7.85
C GLU A 164 14.24 -0.04 -8.82
N ARG A 165 13.54 1.03 -9.21
CA ARG A 165 14.06 2.02 -10.15
C ARG A 165 15.12 2.93 -9.52
N LYS A 166 16.27 3.07 -10.17
CA LYS A 166 17.35 3.98 -9.72
C LYS A 166 16.90 5.44 -9.66
N THR A 167 15.94 5.83 -10.50
CA THR A 167 15.43 7.19 -10.62
C THR A 167 14.37 7.54 -9.58
N PHE A 168 13.87 6.59 -8.79
CA PHE A 168 12.70 6.78 -7.91
C PHE A 168 12.86 7.95 -6.95
N CYS A 169 13.94 7.99 -6.17
CA CYS A 169 14.19 9.10 -5.24
C CYS A 169 14.22 10.46 -5.95
N GLY A 170 14.85 10.52 -7.13
CA GLY A 170 14.88 11.73 -7.96
C GLY A 170 13.48 12.17 -8.41
N VAL A 171 12.61 11.21 -8.76
CA VAL A 171 11.21 11.50 -9.12
C VAL A 171 10.43 12.05 -7.93
N VAL A 172 10.56 11.45 -6.74
CA VAL A 172 9.92 11.95 -5.51
C VAL A 172 10.33 13.40 -5.26
N MET A 173 11.63 13.68 -5.27
CA MET A 173 12.15 15.04 -5.03
C MET A 173 11.72 16.03 -6.10
N ALA A 174 11.66 15.61 -7.37
CA ALA A 174 11.18 16.46 -8.46
C ALA A 174 9.69 16.81 -8.31
N LEU A 175 8.84 15.85 -7.93
CA LEU A 175 7.42 16.07 -7.70
C LEU A 175 7.17 16.97 -6.48
N LEU A 176 7.91 16.80 -5.39
CA LEU A 176 7.84 17.71 -4.23
C LEU A 176 8.21 19.15 -4.64
N LYS A 177 9.25 19.31 -5.45
CA LYS A 177 9.65 20.63 -5.96
C LYS A 177 8.61 21.21 -6.94
N GLU A 178 8.06 20.39 -7.84
CA GLU A 178 7.05 20.81 -8.83
C GLU A 178 5.77 21.30 -8.16
N THR A 179 5.29 20.57 -7.15
CA THR A 179 4.04 20.86 -6.44
C THR A 179 4.21 21.91 -5.35
N GLY A 180 5.42 22.09 -4.84
CA GLY A 180 5.70 22.92 -3.67
C GLY A 180 5.22 22.29 -2.34
N PHE A 181 4.86 20.99 -2.34
CA PHE A 181 4.43 20.30 -1.13
C PHE A 181 5.63 20.04 -0.20
N PRO A 182 5.53 20.32 1.11
CA PRO A 182 6.65 20.13 2.04
C PRO A 182 7.00 18.65 2.19
N ALA A 183 8.29 18.31 2.04
CA ALA A 183 8.76 16.94 2.17
C ALA A 183 8.38 16.27 3.50
N GLY A 184 8.43 17.04 4.61
CA GLY A 184 8.09 16.54 5.95
C GLY A 184 6.60 16.20 6.16
N GLN A 185 5.75 16.55 5.21
CA GLN A 185 4.33 16.23 5.23
C GLN A 185 3.96 15.11 4.23
N LEU A 186 4.90 14.65 3.41
CA LEU A 186 4.77 13.41 2.64
C LEU A 186 5.24 12.23 3.49
N CYS A 187 4.39 11.22 3.63
CA CYS A 187 4.72 9.93 4.19
C CYS A 187 4.56 8.85 3.11
N LEU A 188 5.63 8.10 2.84
CA LEU A 188 5.59 6.97 1.92
C LEU A 188 5.39 5.68 2.72
N GLU A 189 4.34 4.92 2.37
CA GLU A 189 3.98 3.68 3.05
C GLU A 189 4.59 2.48 2.33
N LEU A 190 5.27 1.64 3.12
CA LEU A 190 5.89 0.41 2.65
C LEU A 190 5.11 -0.78 3.18
N THR A 191 4.61 -1.60 2.27
CA THR A 191 4.05 -2.91 2.63
C THR A 191 5.16 -3.96 2.75
N GLU A 192 4.86 -5.08 3.40
CA GLU A 192 5.76 -6.24 3.45
C GLU A 192 6.24 -6.74 2.06
N ARG A 193 5.51 -6.42 1.00
CA ARG A 193 5.81 -6.82 -0.39
C ARG A 193 7.08 -6.17 -0.94
N CYS A 194 7.53 -5.06 -0.36
CA CYS A 194 8.80 -4.40 -0.73
C CYS A 194 10.06 -5.23 -0.42
N ARG A 195 9.93 -6.40 0.23
CA ARG A 195 11.04 -7.28 0.63
C ARG A 195 11.72 -8.07 -0.50
N SER A 196 11.20 -8.03 -1.71
CA SER A 196 11.83 -8.72 -2.85
C SER A 196 13.18 -8.14 -3.24
N MET A 197 13.53 -6.96 -2.69
CA MET A 197 14.79 -6.26 -2.95
C MET A 197 15.88 -6.65 -1.94
N PRO A 198 17.16 -6.60 -2.33
CA PRO A 198 18.26 -6.64 -1.37
C PRO A 198 18.09 -5.51 -0.34
N VAL A 199 18.16 -5.85 0.95
CA VAL A 199 17.92 -4.92 2.05
C VAL A 199 18.81 -3.67 1.93
N SER A 200 20.08 -3.83 1.55
CA SER A 200 21.02 -2.73 1.38
C SER A 200 20.61 -1.69 0.33
N VAL A 201 19.99 -2.14 -0.77
CA VAL A 201 19.51 -1.22 -1.84
C VAL A 201 18.26 -0.47 -1.41
N MET A 202 17.38 -1.15 -0.68
CA MET A 202 16.20 -0.52 -0.09
C MET A 202 16.61 0.51 0.97
N GLU A 203 17.49 0.13 1.87
CA GLU A 203 17.99 0.97 2.97
C GLU A 203 18.61 2.27 2.45
N GLU A 204 19.50 2.20 1.43
CA GLU A 204 20.11 3.40 0.83
C GLU A 204 19.06 4.41 0.34
N LYS A 205 18.04 3.93 -0.36
CA LYS A 205 16.98 4.79 -0.91
C LYS A 205 16.08 5.39 0.18
N LEU A 206 15.72 4.59 1.18
CA LEU A 206 14.90 5.04 2.30
C LEU A 206 15.66 6.06 3.15
N LEU A 207 16.94 5.83 3.41
CA LEU A 207 17.82 6.79 4.10
C LEU A 207 17.93 8.10 3.30
N TYR A 208 18.09 8.01 1.97
CA TYR A 208 18.13 9.21 1.13
C TYR A 208 16.83 10.03 1.26
N LEU A 209 15.66 9.40 1.14
CA LEU A 209 14.37 10.08 1.27
C LEU A 209 14.20 10.71 2.66
N LYS A 210 14.57 9.98 3.70
CA LYS A 210 14.55 10.46 5.08
C LYS A 210 15.44 11.69 5.30
N GLN A 211 16.67 11.67 4.79
CA GLN A 211 17.61 12.80 4.87
C GLN A 211 17.08 14.05 4.16
N HIS A 212 16.18 13.88 3.18
CA HIS A 212 15.49 14.98 2.51
C HIS A 212 14.13 15.34 3.14
N GLY A 213 13.85 14.80 4.32
CA GLY A 213 12.69 15.13 5.13
C GLY A 213 11.43 14.33 4.84
N VAL A 214 11.43 13.39 3.87
CA VAL A 214 10.27 12.54 3.58
C VAL A 214 10.08 11.54 4.73
N ARG A 215 8.85 11.39 5.20
CA ARG A 215 8.48 10.42 6.24
C ARG A 215 8.23 9.04 5.63
N LEU A 216 8.44 8.01 6.45
CA LEU A 216 8.28 6.61 6.06
C LEU A 216 7.38 5.88 7.05
N ALA A 217 6.40 5.14 6.55
CA ALA A 217 5.52 4.31 7.36
C ALA A 217 5.66 2.83 6.98
N MET A 218 5.59 1.97 7.99
CA MET A 218 5.41 0.54 7.81
C MET A 218 3.92 0.23 7.82
N ASP A 219 3.40 -0.18 6.68
CA ASP A 219 2.01 -0.58 6.53
C ASP A 219 1.78 -2.05 6.88
N ASP A 220 0.53 -2.42 7.21
CA ASP A 220 0.11 -3.77 7.60
C ASP A 220 0.96 -4.37 8.75
N TYR A 221 1.43 -3.54 9.70
CA TYR A 221 2.34 -3.99 10.76
C TYR A 221 1.72 -5.10 11.60
N GLY A 222 2.44 -6.22 11.69
CA GLY A 222 2.05 -7.40 12.49
C GLY A 222 1.39 -8.51 11.69
N THR A 223 0.98 -8.29 10.44
CA THR A 223 0.33 -9.32 9.61
C THR A 223 1.32 -10.35 9.08
N GLY A 224 2.61 -10.03 9.03
CA GLY A 224 3.67 -10.87 8.50
C GLY A 224 4.78 -11.20 9.48
N SER A 225 5.58 -12.22 9.16
CA SER A 225 6.63 -12.78 10.03
C SER A 225 7.91 -11.94 10.11
N ALA A 226 8.02 -10.84 9.37
CA ALA A 226 9.27 -10.10 9.26
C ALA A 226 9.14 -8.58 9.51
N SER A 227 7.97 -8.09 9.93
CA SER A 227 7.75 -6.66 10.20
C SER A 227 8.79 -6.06 11.15
N SER A 228 9.12 -6.77 12.24
CA SER A 228 10.12 -6.31 13.21
C SER A 228 11.55 -6.25 12.64
N SER A 229 11.94 -7.18 11.75
CA SER A 229 13.30 -7.16 11.17
C SER A 229 13.49 -6.01 10.19
N VAL A 230 12.44 -5.63 9.47
CA VAL A 230 12.49 -4.47 8.57
C VAL A 230 12.57 -3.18 9.38
N LEU A 231 11.79 -3.05 10.46
CA LEU A 231 11.88 -1.88 11.36
C LEU A 231 13.27 -1.68 11.96
N LEU A 232 14.00 -2.78 12.27
CA LEU A 232 15.36 -2.66 12.80
C LEU A 232 16.38 -2.21 11.75
N GLN A 233 16.07 -2.35 10.47
CA GLN A 233 16.98 -2.07 9.36
C GLN A 233 16.59 -0.85 8.53
N THR A 234 15.43 -0.25 8.82
CA THR A 234 14.90 0.88 8.04
C THR A 234 14.48 2.03 8.95
N PRO A 235 14.73 3.29 8.56
CA PRO A 235 14.47 4.45 9.39
C PRO A 235 13.00 4.88 9.32
N MET A 236 12.08 4.07 9.85
CA MET A 236 10.65 4.37 9.86
C MET A 236 10.30 5.51 10.83
N ASP A 237 9.22 6.22 10.53
CA ASP A 237 8.61 7.26 11.38
C ASP A 237 7.29 6.79 11.98
N GLU A 238 6.66 5.81 11.34
CA GLU A 238 5.29 5.38 11.65
C GLU A 238 5.11 3.89 11.45
N ILE A 239 4.22 3.29 12.25
CA ILE A 239 3.64 1.97 12.01
C ILE A 239 2.12 2.09 11.92
N LYS A 240 1.53 1.43 10.91
CA LYS A 240 0.09 1.31 10.75
C LYS A 240 -0.31 -0.11 11.16
N ILE A 241 -1.14 -0.20 12.18
CA ILE A 241 -1.59 -1.47 12.75
C ILE A 241 -2.89 -1.86 12.04
N ASP A 242 -2.80 -2.97 11.29
CA ASP A 242 -3.85 -3.42 10.38
C ASP A 242 -5.18 -3.71 11.09
N MET A 243 -6.27 -3.43 10.38
CA MET A 243 -7.65 -3.60 10.84
C MET A 243 -7.99 -5.01 11.32
N SER A 244 -7.27 -6.05 10.88
CA SER A 244 -7.49 -7.43 11.32
C SER A 244 -7.22 -7.62 12.82
N PHE A 245 -6.32 -6.81 13.41
CA PHE A 245 -6.07 -6.78 14.86
C PHE A 245 -7.14 -5.98 15.61
N ILE A 246 -7.73 -4.98 14.96
CA ILE A 246 -8.70 -4.07 15.57
C ILE A 246 -10.11 -4.66 15.56
N ARG A 247 -10.48 -5.34 14.47
CA ARG A 247 -11.81 -5.96 14.35
C ARG A 247 -12.04 -7.01 15.44
N GLY A 248 -13.08 -6.79 16.26
CA GLY A 248 -13.47 -7.67 17.38
C GLY A 248 -12.50 -7.61 18.57
N ILE A 249 -11.70 -6.56 18.71
CA ILE A 249 -10.72 -6.40 19.79
C ILE A 249 -11.39 -6.29 21.18
N THR A 250 -12.60 -5.73 21.28
CA THR A 250 -13.31 -5.56 22.56
C THR A 250 -13.55 -6.87 23.30
N ASP A 251 -13.71 -7.96 22.56
CA ASP A 251 -14.05 -9.29 23.11
C ASP A 251 -12.87 -10.29 23.04
N ASN A 252 -11.67 -9.79 22.68
CA ASN A 252 -10.51 -10.66 22.51
C ASN A 252 -9.27 -10.13 23.28
N GLN A 253 -9.03 -10.70 24.47
CA GLN A 253 -7.93 -10.31 25.36
C GLN A 253 -6.55 -10.44 24.69
N THR A 254 -6.35 -11.44 23.82
CA THR A 254 -5.07 -11.64 23.12
C THR A 254 -4.83 -10.49 22.13
N LYS A 255 -5.85 -10.10 21.37
CA LYS A 255 -5.75 -8.92 20.48
C LYS A 255 -5.49 -7.64 21.27
N GLN A 256 -6.18 -7.45 22.41
CA GLN A 256 -5.96 -6.30 23.29
C GLN A 256 -4.52 -6.21 23.76
N ALA A 257 -3.96 -7.31 24.27
CA ALA A 257 -2.59 -7.37 24.74
C ALA A 257 -1.58 -7.11 23.59
N LEU A 258 -1.84 -7.71 22.43
CA LEU A 258 -0.98 -7.54 21.25
C LEU A 258 -0.97 -6.11 20.75
N VAL A 259 -2.12 -5.50 20.50
CA VAL A 259 -2.22 -4.11 20.03
C VAL A 259 -1.62 -3.13 21.03
N ARG A 260 -1.88 -3.30 22.34
CA ARG A 260 -1.20 -2.49 23.39
C ARG A 260 0.31 -2.61 23.30
N SER A 261 0.84 -3.83 23.13
CA SER A 261 2.29 -4.04 23.01
C SER A 261 2.87 -3.37 21.75
N MET A 262 2.14 -3.37 20.64
CA MET A 262 2.56 -2.69 19.41
C MET A 262 2.59 -1.17 19.59
N VAL A 263 1.56 -0.59 20.21
CA VAL A 263 1.49 0.86 20.50
C VAL A 263 2.56 1.26 21.52
N ASP A 264 2.77 0.48 22.58
CA ASP A 264 3.82 0.71 23.56
C ASP A 264 5.21 0.64 22.93
N PHE A 265 5.42 -0.30 22.02
CA PHE A 265 6.67 -0.39 21.25
C PHE A 265 6.87 0.87 20.42
N ALA A 266 5.86 1.30 19.65
CA ALA A 266 5.94 2.52 18.85
C ALA A 266 6.31 3.72 19.69
N ASN A 267 5.61 3.95 20.80
CA ASN A 267 5.86 5.08 21.71
C ASN A 267 7.28 5.05 22.31
N LYS A 268 7.81 3.87 22.66
CA LYS A 268 9.17 3.72 23.20
C LYS A 268 10.26 3.88 22.13
N ALA A 269 9.92 3.58 20.88
CA ALA A 269 10.82 3.73 19.74
C ALA A 269 10.72 5.11 19.06
N ASP A 270 9.94 6.05 19.63
CA ASP A 270 9.65 7.38 19.06
C ASP A 270 9.02 7.30 17.66
N LEU A 271 8.22 6.25 17.42
CA LEU A 271 7.43 6.06 16.22
C LEU A 271 6.00 6.53 16.45
N LYS A 272 5.38 7.09 15.43
CA LYS A 272 3.94 7.29 15.42
C LYS A 272 3.22 5.96 15.17
N SER A 273 2.04 5.80 15.77
CA SER A 273 1.21 4.62 15.51
C SER A 273 -0.17 5.04 15.02
N CYS A 274 -0.62 4.40 13.94
CA CYS A 274 -1.96 4.53 13.41
C CYS A 274 -2.73 3.22 13.63
N LEU A 275 -3.91 3.26 14.26
CA LEU A 275 -4.81 2.11 14.34
C LEU A 275 -5.85 2.21 13.23
N GLU A 276 -5.88 1.19 12.37
CA GLU A 276 -6.77 1.13 11.23
C GLU A 276 -8.07 0.37 11.54
N GLY A 277 -9.12 0.66 10.76
CA GLY A 277 -10.39 -0.06 10.88
C GLY A 277 -11.24 0.37 12.07
N VAL A 278 -11.17 1.64 12.48
CA VAL A 278 -12.10 2.20 13.47
C VAL A 278 -13.45 2.41 12.80
N GLU A 279 -14.45 1.58 13.16
CA GLU A 279 -15.73 1.52 12.45
C GLU A 279 -16.88 2.27 13.18
N ASP A 280 -16.75 2.50 14.49
CA ASP A 280 -17.78 3.16 15.29
C ASP A 280 -17.22 3.93 16.50
N GLU A 281 -18.06 4.76 17.13
CA GLU A 281 -17.71 5.57 18.29
C GLU A 281 -17.32 4.73 19.52
N LYS A 282 -17.98 3.60 19.74
CA LYS A 282 -17.68 2.70 20.86
C LYS A 282 -16.26 2.16 20.75
N LEU A 283 -15.89 1.72 19.57
CA LEU A 283 -14.54 1.22 19.28
C LEU A 283 -13.50 2.33 19.41
N GLN A 284 -13.76 3.53 18.87
CA GLN A 284 -12.89 4.70 19.04
C GLN A 284 -12.64 5.00 20.53
N ASN A 285 -13.71 5.11 21.33
CA ASN A 285 -13.61 5.41 22.76
C ASN A 285 -12.81 4.32 23.51
N TYR A 286 -12.99 3.07 23.12
CA TYR A 286 -12.21 1.96 23.68
C TYR A 286 -10.73 2.07 23.35
N LEU A 287 -10.37 2.36 22.09
CA LEU A 287 -8.99 2.43 21.60
C LEU A 287 -8.22 3.67 22.08
N ARG A 288 -8.91 4.76 22.46
CA ARG A 288 -8.25 5.97 23.01
C ARG A 288 -7.32 5.65 24.19
N SER A 289 -7.71 4.68 25.03
CA SER A 289 -6.89 4.25 26.18
C SER A 289 -5.61 3.50 25.81
N PHE A 290 -5.41 3.16 24.53
CA PHE A 290 -4.21 2.45 24.07
C PHE A 290 -3.04 3.39 23.84
N GLY A 291 -3.29 4.70 23.66
CA GLY A 291 -2.23 5.71 23.51
C GLY A 291 -1.63 5.78 22.11
N ALA A 292 -2.35 5.30 21.08
CA ALA A 292 -1.95 5.48 19.69
C ALA A 292 -1.98 6.97 19.29
N THR A 293 -1.18 7.33 18.29
CA THR A 293 -1.10 8.71 17.80
C THR A 293 -2.30 9.05 16.92
N TRP A 294 -2.64 8.15 15.99
CA TRP A 294 -3.68 8.38 14.98
C TRP A 294 -4.65 7.21 14.88
N PHE A 295 -5.82 7.53 14.34
CA PHE A 295 -6.84 6.58 13.96
C PHE A 295 -7.23 6.76 12.50
N GLN A 296 -7.61 5.67 11.86
CA GLN A 296 -8.17 5.65 10.51
C GLN A 296 -9.30 4.64 10.45
N GLY A 297 -10.41 4.97 9.77
CA GLY A 297 -11.52 4.03 9.66
C GLY A 297 -12.81 4.66 9.16
N TYR A 298 -13.79 3.81 8.89
CA TYR A 298 -15.09 4.22 8.32
C TYR A 298 -15.96 5.03 9.29
N TYR A 299 -15.63 5.02 10.56
CA TYR A 299 -16.28 5.90 11.53
C TYR A 299 -16.08 7.38 11.18
N TYR A 300 -14.90 7.75 10.72
CA TYR A 300 -14.59 9.13 10.32
C TYR A 300 -15.04 9.41 8.89
N SER A 301 -14.59 8.61 7.96
CA SER A 301 -15.02 8.64 6.56
C SER A 301 -14.57 7.39 5.82
N LYS A 302 -15.35 6.96 4.85
CA LYS A 302 -14.83 6.12 3.77
C LYS A 302 -13.88 6.94 2.90
N PRO A 303 -13.03 6.30 2.07
CA PRO A 303 -12.28 7.02 1.04
C PRO A 303 -13.21 7.88 0.19
N VAL A 304 -12.83 9.13 -0.04
CA VAL A 304 -13.63 10.13 -0.77
C VAL A 304 -12.76 10.87 -1.78
N GLN A 305 -13.38 11.44 -2.82
CA GLN A 305 -12.68 12.27 -3.80
C GLN A 305 -12.21 13.60 -3.18
N ALA A 306 -11.20 14.22 -3.78
CA ALA A 306 -10.54 15.44 -3.28
C ALA A 306 -11.52 16.55 -2.90
N ALA A 307 -12.55 16.81 -3.71
CA ALA A 307 -13.56 17.84 -3.39
C ALA A 307 -14.36 17.54 -2.12
N ALA A 308 -14.63 16.26 -1.83
CA ALA A 308 -15.33 15.85 -0.60
C ALA A 308 -14.37 15.89 0.59
N MET A 309 -13.09 15.51 0.42
CA MET A 309 -12.06 15.64 1.45
C MET A 309 -11.88 17.10 1.87
N GLN A 310 -11.81 18.03 0.91
CA GLN A 310 -11.74 19.47 1.20
C GLN A 310 -12.95 19.97 2.00
N LYS A 311 -14.15 19.43 1.74
CA LYS A 311 -15.34 19.78 2.53
C LYS A 311 -15.24 19.29 3.97
N LEU A 312 -14.74 18.06 4.20
CA LEU A 312 -14.51 17.53 5.54
C LEU A 312 -13.58 18.44 6.35
N LEU A 313 -12.44 18.84 5.76
CA LEU A 313 -11.50 19.77 6.39
C LEU A 313 -12.09 21.14 6.72
N ASN A 314 -12.98 21.64 5.87
CA ASN A 314 -13.63 22.95 6.11
C ASN A 314 -14.78 22.88 7.14
N MET A 315 -15.31 21.70 7.44
CA MET A 315 -16.36 21.52 8.47
C MET A 315 -15.77 21.45 9.90
N GLU A 316 -14.49 21.16 10.02
CA GLU A 316 -13.77 21.13 11.31
C GLU A 316 -13.26 22.52 11.74
N ASN A 317 -13.20 23.48 10.81
CA ASN A 317 -12.87 24.89 11.05
C ASN A 317 -14.12 25.74 11.23
#